data_9c7b4d35e892629ac4523ef752cefef7
#
_entry.id   9c7b4d35e892629ac4523ef752cefef7
#
_cell.length_a   1.000
_cell.length_b   1.000
_cell.length_c   1.000
_cell.angle_alpha   90.00
_cell.angle_beta   90.00
_cell.angle_gamma   90.00
#
_symmetry.space_group_name_H-M   'P 1'
#
loop_
_entity.id
_entity.type
_entity.pdbx_description
1 polymer ?
#
loop_
_entity_poly.entity_id
_entity_poly.type
_entity_poly.pdbx_seq_one_letter_code
_entity_poly.pdbx_strand_id
1 'polypeptide(L)'
;SNYTLPPSTTLILNYLRSQDIKCFFVGGVIRDSIISSKPHEQGDIDIAIEGDALIEGKKMAQALGGVYVELDTKHGICRVVLKTDSKQTYFDLTSSNYGIATDLKDRDFTLNAMALNIEHIQACNQSHSFNLANVLDPFGGLGDIKNRIIKSVSETSIINDPIRTLRAIRISQRFRFQISEETSEQIKNSSSLITNV
;
A
#
# COMPACT_ATOMS: atom_id res chain seq x y z
N SER A 1 6.69 17.84 -8.86
CA SER A 1 6.53 18.10 -7.40
C SER A 1 7.05 16.89 -6.64
N ASN A 2 7.78 17.14 -5.56
CA ASN A 2 8.25 16.10 -4.66
C ASN A 2 7.25 15.93 -3.50
N TYR A 3 7.01 14.71 -3.12
CA TYR A 3 6.12 14.30 -2.01
C TYR A 3 6.93 13.61 -0.93
N THR A 4 6.58 13.85 0.32
CA THR A 4 7.32 13.31 1.47
C THR A 4 6.65 12.02 1.96
N LEU A 5 7.46 10.99 2.20
CA LEU A 5 7.04 9.75 2.82
C LEU A 5 6.94 9.89 4.35
N PRO A 6 6.16 9.05 5.03
CA PRO A 6 6.14 8.99 6.48
C PRO A 6 7.54 8.76 7.06
N PRO A 7 7.92 9.41 8.17
CA PRO A 7 9.23 9.21 8.81
C PRO A 7 9.54 7.75 9.15
N SER A 8 8.52 6.96 9.46
CA SER A 8 8.65 5.53 9.75
C SER A 8 9.25 4.72 8.60
N THR A 9 9.14 5.18 7.34
CA THR A 9 9.77 4.51 6.19
C THR A 9 11.30 4.50 6.30
N THR A 10 11.90 5.47 7.01
CA THR A 10 13.34 5.55 7.23
C THR A 10 13.88 4.32 7.97
N LEU A 11 13.07 3.73 8.85
CA LEU A 11 13.49 2.57 9.64
C LEU A 11 13.91 1.36 8.78
N ILE A 12 13.29 1.22 7.61
CA ILE A 12 13.48 0.04 6.75
C ILE A 12 14.19 0.32 5.44
N LEU A 13 14.20 1.57 4.95
CA LEU A 13 14.75 1.89 3.62
C LEU A 13 16.23 1.52 3.48
N ASN A 14 17.04 1.78 4.50
CA ASN A 14 18.46 1.41 4.47
C ASN A 14 18.64 -0.11 4.41
N TYR A 15 17.86 -0.84 5.18
CA TYR A 15 17.86 -2.30 5.15
C TYR A 15 17.43 -2.81 3.76
N LEU A 16 16.28 -2.40 3.27
CA LEU A 16 15.76 -2.86 1.98
C LEU A 16 16.72 -2.59 0.82
N ARG A 17 17.37 -1.43 0.81
CA ARG A 17 18.38 -1.08 -0.21
C ARG A 17 19.66 -1.89 -0.12
N SER A 18 19.98 -2.42 1.05
CA SER A 18 21.15 -3.30 1.23
C SER A 18 20.89 -4.73 0.76
N GLN A 19 19.63 -5.08 0.49
CA GLN A 19 19.26 -6.39 -0.03
C GLN A 19 19.27 -6.36 -1.57
N ASP A 20 19.70 -7.44 -2.19
CA ASP A 20 19.67 -7.60 -3.66
C ASP A 20 18.28 -8.11 -4.10
N ILE A 21 17.24 -7.37 -3.71
CA ILE A 21 15.85 -7.66 -4.03
C ILE A 21 15.12 -6.41 -4.50
N LYS A 22 14.24 -6.56 -5.46
CA LYS A 22 13.43 -5.47 -5.96
C LYS A 22 12.18 -5.28 -5.09
N CYS A 23 12.06 -4.12 -4.48
CA CYS A 23 10.99 -3.78 -3.55
C CYS A 23 10.26 -2.52 -3.96
N PHE A 24 8.96 -2.48 -3.64
CA PHE A 24 8.10 -1.33 -3.89
C PHE A 24 7.31 -0.98 -2.64
N PHE A 25 7.22 0.29 -2.31
CA PHE A 25 6.09 0.76 -1.50
C PHE A 25 4.84 0.75 -2.36
N VAL A 26 3.70 0.36 -1.78
CA VAL A 26 2.45 0.21 -2.50
C VAL A 26 1.26 0.75 -1.71
N GLY A 27 0.19 1.09 -2.38
CA GLY A 27 -1.10 1.37 -1.74
C GLY A 27 -1.16 2.64 -0.91
N GLY A 28 -1.61 2.47 0.33
CA GLY A 28 -1.99 3.57 1.21
C GLY A 28 -0.89 4.57 1.50
N VAL A 29 0.36 4.14 1.62
CA VAL A 29 1.49 5.01 1.93
C VAL A 29 1.75 6.04 0.82
N ILE A 30 1.59 5.65 -0.44
CA ILE A 30 1.76 6.56 -1.59
C ILE A 30 0.58 7.53 -1.66
N ARG A 31 -0.65 7.00 -1.62
CA ARG A 31 -1.89 7.80 -1.62
C ARG A 31 -1.87 8.87 -0.54
N ASP A 32 -1.59 8.48 0.71
CA ASP A 32 -1.63 9.39 1.85
C ASP A 32 -0.54 10.45 1.77
N SER A 33 0.65 10.11 1.23
CA SER A 33 1.73 11.07 0.96
C SER A 33 1.36 12.09 -0.12
N ILE A 34 0.52 11.71 -1.09
CA ILE A 34 0.06 12.63 -2.15
C ILE A 34 -1.07 13.53 -1.66
N ILE A 35 -2.01 12.99 -0.90
CA ILE A 35 -3.18 13.73 -0.42
C ILE A 35 -2.82 14.71 0.71
N SER A 36 -1.92 14.30 1.60
CA SER A 36 -1.56 15.08 2.78
C SER A 36 -0.23 15.79 2.60
N SER A 37 -0.20 17.10 2.82
CA SER A 37 1.04 17.87 2.88
C SER A 37 1.92 17.51 4.09
N LYS A 38 1.35 16.80 5.08
CA LYS A 38 2.07 16.21 6.21
C LYS A 38 1.73 14.72 6.24
N PRO A 39 2.65 13.85 5.85
CA PRO A 39 2.42 12.41 5.89
C PRO A 39 2.09 12.00 7.33
N HIS A 40 0.91 11.42 7.50
CA HIS A 40 0.51 10.91 8.80
C HIS A 40 1.31 9.65 9.09
N GLU A 41 1.88 9.58 10.28
CA GLU A 41 2.56 8.38 10.78
C GLU A 41 1.59 7.25 11.17
N GLN A 42 0.33 7.34 10.78
CA GLN A 42 -0.69 6.38 11.16
C GLN A 42 -1.07 5.50 9.98
N GLY A 43 -0.72 4.26 10.07
CA GLY A 43 -1.10 3.21 9.12
C GLY A 43 0.01 2.18 8.96
N ASP A 44 -0.39 1.02 8.49
CA ASP A 44 0.53 -0.02 8.08
C ASP A 44 1.20 0.42 6.76
N ILE A 45 2.46 0.07 6.58
CA ILE A 45 3.22 0.35 5.37
C ILE A 45 3.28 -0.95 4.56
N ASP A 46 2.61 -0.94 3.41
CA ASP A 46 2.59 -2.08 2.51
C ASP A 46 3.82 -2.07 1.59
N ILE A 47 4.48 -3.22 1.49
CA ILE A 47 5.68 -3.44 0.68
C ILE A 47 5.47 -4.66 -0.21
N ALA A 48 5.53 -4.48 -1.52
CA ALA A 48 5.60 -5.60 -2.46
C ALA A 48 7.07 -5.95 -2.72
N ILE A 49 7.39 -7.24 -2.67
CA ILE A 49 8.73 -7.77 -2.89
C ILE A 49 8.69 -8.71 -4.10
N GLU A 50 9.51 -8.43 -5.12
CA GLU A 50 9.74 -9.39 -6.21
C GLU A 50 10.66 -10.52 -5.70
N GLY A 51 10.07 -11.45 -4.94
CA GLY A 51 10.75 -12.53 -4.23
C GLY A 51 9.87 -13.11 -3.13
N ASP A 52 10.48 -13.89 -2.22
CA ASP A 52 9.77 -14.50 -1.08
C ASP A 52 9.71 -13.54 0.10
N ALA A 53 8.54 -12.90 0.29
CA ALA A 53 8.33 -11.96 1.38
C ALA A 53 8.37 -12.61 2.77
N LEU A 54 8.07 -13.92 2.89
CA LEU A 54 8.14 -14.61 4.18
C LEU A 54 9.60 -14.77 4.63
N ILE A 55 10.49 -15.11 3.70
CA ILE A 55 11.92 -15.20 3.97
C ILE A 55 12.49 -13.82 4.28
N GLU A 56 12.20 -12.83 3.43
CA GLU A 56 12.73 -11.47 3.61
C GLU A 56 12.17 -10.78 4.85
N GLY A 57 10.90 -11.01 5.21
CA GLY A 57 10.32 -10.52 6.45
C GLY A 57 11.00 -11.07 7.71
N LYS A 58 11.36 -12.36 7.72
CA LYS A 58 12.13 -12.97 8.82
C LYS A 58 13.52 -12.32 8.96
N LYS A 59 14.23 -12.17 7.82
CA LYS A 59 15.55 -11.50 7.80
C LYS A 59 15.46 -10.05 8.27
N MET A 60 14.45 -9.31 7.78
CA MET A 60 14.24 -7.91 8.16
C MET A 60 13.96 -7.77 9.65
N ALA A 61 13.07 -8.59 10.20
CA ALA A 61 12.77 -8.58 11.63
C ALA A 61 14.03 -8.88 12.47
N GLN A 62 14.80 -9.89 12.10
CA GLN A 62 16.05 -10.23 12.78
C GLN A 62 17.07 -9.11 12.71
N ALA A 63 17.28 -8.52 11.53
CA ALA A 63 18.29 -7.47 11.32
C ALA A 63 17.96 -6.16 12.06
N LEU A 64 16.66 -5.82 12.15
CA LEU A 64 16.17 -4.56 12.73
C LEU A 64 15.66 -4.71 14.18
N GLY A 65 15.80 -5.89 14.79
CA GLY A 65 15.33 -6.13 16.16
C GLY A 65 13.80 -6.08 16.30
N GLY A 66 13.07 -6.42 15.24
CA GLY A 66 11.63 -6.42 15.19
C GLY A 66 11.00 -7.78 15.49
N VAL A 67 9.67 -7.81 15.40
CA VAL A 67 8.87 -9.04 15.54
C VAL A 67 8.31 -9.41 14.18
N TYR A 68 8.50 -10.67 13.79
CA TYR A 68 7.93 -11.26 12.58
C TYR A 68 6.59 -11.94 12.90
N VAL A 69 5.59 -11.73 12.05
CA VAL A 69 4.26 -12.35 12.16
C VAL A 69 3.82 -12.85 10.79
N GLU A 70 3.48 -14.13 10.67
CA GLU A 70 2.85 -14.66 9.46
C GLU A 70 1.38 -14.23 9.42
N LEU A 71 0.95 -13.62 8.30
CA LEU A 71 -0.45 -13.23 8.09
C LEU A 71 -1.16 -14.21 7.15
N ASP A 72 -0.55 -14.51 6.01
CA ASP A 72 -1.07 -15.47 5.02
C ASP A 72 0.11 -16.13 4.29
N THR A 73 0.45 -17.33 4.74
CA THR A 73 1.57 -18.10 4.14
C THR A 73 1.28 -18.54 2.72
N LYS A 74 0.01 -18.82 2.39
CA LYS A 74 -0.39 -19.28 1.07
C LYS A 74 -0.18 -18.18 0.01
N HIS A 75 -0.45 -16.94 0.38
CA HIS A 75 -0.27 -15.78 -0.52
C HIS A 75 1.05 -15.05 -0.29
N GLY A 76 1.94 -15.59 0.58
CA GLY A 76 3.24 -14.99 0.85
C GLY A 76 3.13 -13.62 1.54
N ILE A 77 2.26 -13.50 2.56
CA ILE A 77 2.04 -12.23 3.28
C ILE A 77 2.52 -12.38 4.72
N CYS A 78 3.37 -11.47 5.14
CA CYS A 78 3.82 -11.38 6.52
C CYS A 78 3.87 -9.93 7.01
N ARG A 79 3.97 -9.77 8.31
CA ARG A 79 4.11 -8.48 8.99
C ARG A 79 5.40 -8.43 9.79
N VAL A 80 6.11 -7.34 9.68
CA VAL A 80 7.22 -7.00 10.56
C VAL A 80 6.82 -5.82 11.43
N VAL A 81 6.95 -5.98 12.73
CA VAL A 81 6.63 -4.94 13.72
C VAL A 81 7.92 -4.40 14.29
N LEU A 82 8.18 -3.12 14.06
CA LEU A 82 9.30 -2.41 14.67
C LEU A 82 8.79 -1.52 15.80
N LYS A 83 9.49 -1.56 16.92
CA LYS A 83 9.21 -0.72 18.08
C LYS A 83 10.31 0.33 18.22
N THR A 84 9.92 1.57 18.33
CA THR A 84 10.73 2.67 18.85
C THR A 84 10.25 3.01 20.25
N ASP A 85 10.99 3.83 21.00
CA ASP A 85 10.65 4.16 22.39
C ASP A 85 9.21 4.66 22.62
N SER A 86 8.62 5.25 21.59
CA SER A 86 7.28 5.88 21.68
C SER A 86 6.22 5.25 20.79
N LYS A 87 6.57 4.31 19.87
CA LYS A 87 5.63 3.88 18.85
C LYS A 87 5.93 2.47 18.29
N GLN A 88 4.86 1.79 17.87
CA GLN A 88 4.94 0.60 17.01
C GLN A 88 4.61 0.98 15.57
N THR A 89 5.40 0.49 14.64
CA THR A 89 5.17 0.62 13.21
C THR A 89 5.05 -0.77 12.59
N TYR A 90 4.08 -0.93 11.72
CA TYR A 90 3.75 -2.19 11.06
C TYR A 90 4.15 -2.11 9.58
N PHE A 91 4.87 -3.11 9.12
CA PHE A 91 5.28 -3.25 7.73
C PHE A 91 4.72 -4.58 7.22
N ASP A 92 3.81 -4.50 6.26
CA ASP A 92 3.21 -5.65 5.61
C ASP A 92 3.95 -5.95 4.31
N LEU A 93 4.59 -7.10 4.26
CA LEU A 93 5.35 -7.55 3.11
C LEU A 93 4.52 -8.58 2.35
N THR A 94 4.43 -8.41 1.03
CA THR A 94 3.70 -9.32 0.13
C THR A 94 4.62 -9.78 -0.98
N SER A 95 4.65 -11.08 -1.26
CA SER A 95 5.37 -11.65 -2.39
C SER A 95 4.69 -11.29 -3.72
N SER A 96 5.41 -10.59 -4.60
CA SER A 96 4.95 -10.22 -5.94
C SER A 96 5.59 -11.15 -6.98
N ASN A 97 5.18 -12.41 -6.97
CA ASN A 97 5.80 -13.48 -7.77
C ASN A 97 5.64 -13.31 -9.29
N TYR A 98 4.60 -12.60 -9.72
CA TYR A 98 4.30 -12.35 -11.13
C TYR A 98 4.58 -10.91 -11.55
N GLY A 99 5.37 -10.20 -10.75
CA GLY A 99 5.72 -8.80 -10.95
C GLY A 99 4.69 -7.82 -10.43
N ILE A 100 5.16 -6.59 -10.14
CA ILE A 100 4.38 -5.55 -9.47
C ILE A 100 3.09 -5.17 -10.21
N ALA A 101 3.08 -5.20 -11.55
CA ALA A 101 1.89 -4.85 -12.33
C ALA A 101 0.72 -5.82 -12.07
N THR A 102 1.01 -7.10 -11.83
CA THR A 102 0.00 -8.11 -11.49
C THR A 102 -0.53 -7.88 -10.08
N ASP A 103 0.34 -7.60 -9.11
CA ASP A 103 -0.07 -7.26 -7.74
C ASP A 103 -1.03 -6.06 -7.72
N LEU A 104 -0.73 -5.00 -8.48
CA LEU A 104 -1.56 -3.82 -8.55
C LEU A 104 -2.96 -4.08 -9.14
N LYS A 105 -3.08 -5.04 -10.06
CA LYS A 105 -4.35 -5.42 -10.68
C LYS A 105 -5.32 -6.06 -9.68
N ASP A 106 -4.80 -6.77 -8.69
CA ASP A 106 -5.59 -7.50 -7.69
C ASP A 106 -6.00 -6.62 -6.49
N ARG A 107 -5.59 -5.34 -6.49
CA ARG A 107 -5.96 -4.38 -5.44
C ARG A 107 -7.40 -3.90 -5.55
N ASP A 108 -7.84 -3.22 -4.49
CA ASP A 108 -9.23 -2.76 -4.36
C ASP A 108 -9.58 -1.57 -5.27
N PHE A 109 -8.85 -0.45 -5.10
CA PHE A 109 -9.14 0.82 -5.78
C PHE A 109 -7.92 1.36 -6.50
N THR A 110 -8.13 2.10 -7.59
CA THR A 110 -7.07 2.72 -8.40
C THR A 110 -6.09 3.55 -7.56
N LEU A 111 -6.62 4.34 -6.61
CA LEU A 111 -5.82 5.16 -5.70
C LEU A 111 -4.96 4.35 -4.71
N ASN A 112 -5.19 3.05 -4.57
CA ASN A 112 -4.37 2.11 -3.81
C ASN A 112 -3.56 1.16 -4.71
N ALA A 113 -3.79 1.21 -6.04
CA ALA A 113 -3.12 0.38 -7.04
C ALA A 113 -1.94 1.13 -7.69
N MET A 114 -1.13 1.76 -6.86
CA MET A 114 0.09 2.46 -7.24
C MET A 114 1.30 1.85 -6.55
N ALA A 115 2.45 1.89 -7.20
CA ALA A 115 3.70 1.41 -6.65
C ALA A 115 4.84 2.41 -6.85
N LEU A 116 5.77 2.45 -5.89
CA LEU A 116 6.98 3.26 -5.93
C LEU A 116 8.18 2.37 -5.64
N ASN A 117 9.05 2.18 -6.64
CA ASN A 117 10.30 1.48 -6.42
C ASN A 117 11.16 2.24 -5.41
N ILE A 118 11.68 1.53 -4.40
CA ILE A 118 12.48 2.13 -3.33
C ILE A 118 13.75 2.81 -3.85
N GLU A 119 14.28 2.40 -5.00
CA GLU A 119 15.44 3.02 -5.66
C GLU A 119 15.17 4.46 -6.11
N HIS A 120 13.92 4.81 -6.36
CA HIS A 120 13.51 6.16 -6.78
C HIS A 120 13.19 7.09 -5.61
N ILE A 121 13.38 6.64 -4.37
CA ILE A 121 13.17 7.45 -3.18
C ILE A 121 14.46 8.21 -2.85
N GLN A 122 14.34 9.50 -2.62
CA GLN A 122 15.47 10.37 -2.32
C GLN A 122 15.50 10.74 -0.83
N ALA A 123 16.69 10.72 -0.24
CA ALA A 123 16.87 11.26 1.10
C ALA A 123 16.78 12.80 1.05
N CYS A 124 16.01 13.39 1.96
CA CYS A 124 15.83 14.83 2.08
C CYS A 124 15.89 15.23 3.56
N ASN A 125 17.03 15.74 4.02
CA ASN A 125 17.27 16.04 5.44
C ASN A 125 16.97 14.83 6.35
N GLN A 126 15.94 14.92 7.20
CA GLN A 126 15.51 13.86 8.11
C GLN A 126 14.31 13.04 7.57
N SER A 127 14.00 13.16 6.28
CA SER A 127 12.85 12.52 5.64
C SER A 127 13.24 11.90 4.30
N HIS A 128 12.30 11.21 3.69
CA HIS A 128 12.42 10.64 2.36
C HIS A 128 11.34 11.21 1.44
N SER A 129 11.70 11.47 0.19
CA SER A 129 10.77 12.03 -0.79
C SER A 129 10.82 11.29 -2.13
N PHE A 130 9.77 11.45 -2.91
CA PHE A 130 9.66 10.90 -4.26
C PHE A 130 8.99 11.88 -5.21
N ASN A 131 9.22 11.69 -6.51
CA ASN A 131 8.54 12.42 -7.57
C ASN A 131 7.41 11.58 -8.16
N LEU A 132 6.29 12.22 -8.53
CA LEU A 132 5.15 11.50 -9.16
C LEU A 132 5.54 10.80 -10.46
N ALA A 133 6.53 11.32 -11.20
CA ALA A 133 7.03 10.68 -12.41
C ALA A 133 7.63 9.27 -12.16
N ASN A 134 7.98 8.96 -10.92
CA ASN A 134 8.53 7.67 -10.51
C ASN A 134 7.47 6.70 -9.97
N VAL A 135 6.22 7.15 -9.86
CA VAL A 135 5.10 6.31 -9.41
C VAL A 135 4.58 5.48 -10.57
N LEU A 136 4.60 4.18 -10.42
CA LEU A 136 3.94 3.25 -11.33
C LEU A 136 2.43 3.29 -11.04
N ASP A 137 1.66 3.78 -11.99
CA ASP A 137 0.20 4.00 -11.87
C ASP A 137 -0.55 3.47 -13.10
N PRO A 138 -0.64 2.14 -13.27
CA PRO A 138 -1.25 1.55 -14.47
C PRO A 138 -2.76 1.73 -14.55
N PHE A 139 -3.43 2.09 -13.44
CA PHE A 139 -4.89 2.20 -13.35
C PHE A 139 -5.40 3.63 -13.19
N GLY A 140 -4.51 4.63 -13.24
CA GLY A 140 -4.90 6.05 -13.22
C GLY A 140 -5.25 6.59 -11.82
N GLY A 141 -4.73 5.98 -10.76
CA GLY A 141 -4.97 6.38 -9.37
C GLY A 141 -4.55 7.80 -9.05
N LEU A 142 -3.48 8.32 -9.67
CA LEU A 142 -3.06 9.72 -9.54
C LEU A 142 -4.13 10.69 -10.07
N GLY A 143 -4.78 10.33 -11.18
CA GLY A 143 -5.88 11.08 -11.75
C GLY A 143 -7.11 11.06 -10.83
N ASP A 144 -7.43 9.91 -10.27
CA ASP A 144 -8.57 9.73 -9.37
C ASP A 144 -8.35 10.47 -8.04
N ILE A 145 -7.13 10.48 -7.50
CA ILE A 145 -6.78 11.31 -6.34
C ILE A 145 -7.00 12.80 -6.63
N LYS A 146 -6.53 13.29 -7.78
CA LYS A 146 -6.70 14.69 -8.21
C LYS A 146 -8.18 15.06 -8.33
N ASN A 147 -9.00 14.16 -8.87
CA ASN A 147 -10.43 14.35 -9.07
C ASN A 147 -11.25 14.00 -7.81
N ARG A 148 -10.63 13.51 -6.74
CA ARG A 148 -11.27 13.07 -5.50
C ARG A 148 -12.31 11.97 -5.72
N ILE A 149 -11.93 10.97 -6.51
CA ILE A 149 -12.80 9.85 -6.89
C ILE A 149 -12.21 8.54 -6.31
N ILE A 150 -13.09 7.65 -5.88
CA ILE A 150 -12.78 6.26 -5.52
C ILE A 150 -13.34 5.39 -6.63
N LYS A 151 -12.44 4.75 -7.37
CA LYS A 151 -12.78 3.85 -8.46
C LYS A 151 -12.16 2.49 -8.21
N SER A 152 -12.93 1.41 -8.40
CA SER A 152 -12.42 0.03 -8.33
C SER A 152 -11.44 -0.23 -9.47
N VAL A 153 -10.41 -1.05 -9.20
CA VAL A 153 -9.40 -1.41 -10.21
C VAL A 153 -10.02 -2.22 -11.35
N SER A 154 -11.02 -3.04 -11.06
CA SER A 154 -11.71 -3.88 -12.05
C SER A 154 -13.20 -4.01 -11.75
N GLU A 155 -13.96 -4.47 -12.74
CA GLU A 155 -15.40 -4.71 -12.60
C GLU A 155 -15.75 -5.80 -11.58
N THR A 156 -14.82 -6.71 -11.31
CA THR A 156 -14.99 -7.82 -10.36
C THR A 156 -14.35 -7.55 -8.99
N SER A 157 -13.71 -6.42 -8.81
CA SER A 157 -12.94 -6.11 -7.59
C SER A 157 -13.77 -6.27 -6.32
N ILE A 158 -14.99 -5.72 -6.29
CA ILE A 158 -15.88 -5.77 -5.12
C ILE A 158 -16.51 -7.16 -4.94
N ILE A 159 -16.88 -7.83 -6.04
CA ILE A 159 -17.48 -9.18 -5.99
C ILE A 159 -16.48 -10.20 -5.46
N ASN A 160 -15.22 -10.10 -5.88
CA ASN A 160 -14.16 -11.02 -5.45
C ASN A 160 -13.82 -10.87 -3.96
N ASP A 161 -14.03 -9.67 -3.41
CA ASP A 161 -13.82 -9.40 -1.98
C ASP A 161 -14.84 -8.34 -1.51
N PRO A 162 -16.02 -8.76 -1.00
CA PRO A 162 -17.08 -7.84 -0.57
C PRO A 162 -16.68 -6.88 0.56
N ILE A 163 -15.64 -7.21 1.34
CA ILE A 163 -15.12 -6.33 2.39
C ILE A 163 -14.60 -5.00 1.82
N ARG A 164 -14.26 -4.96 0.54
CA ARG A 164 -13.86 -3.75 -0.18
C ARG A 164 -14.97 -2.69 -0.21
N THR A 165 -16.23 -3.07 -0.06
CA THR A 165 -17.34 -2.12 0.13
C THR A 165 -17.13 -1.26 1.37
N LEU A 166 -16.80 -1.88 2.51
CA LEU A 166 -16.55 -1.14 3.76
C LEU A 166 -15.28 -0.28 3.64
N ARG A 167 -14.28 -0.78 2.91
CA ARG A 167 -13.06 -0.01 2.61
C ARG A 167 -13.35 1.22 1.76
N ALA A 168 -14.23 1.13 0.74
CA ALA A 168 -14.66 2.27 -0.07
C ALA A 168 -15.32 3.36 0.79
N ILE A 169 -16.25 2.97 1.66
CA ILE A 169 -16.94 3.88 2.57
C ILE A 169 -15.94 4.57 3.53
N ARG A 170 -15.03 3.79 4.12
CA ARG A 170 -14.01 4.31 5.02
C ARG A 170 -13.09 5.35 4.34
N ILE A 171 -12.65 5.05 3.11
CA ILE A 171 -11.81 5.96 2.32
C ILE A 171 -12.60 7.22 1.96
N SER A 172 -13.85 7.06 1.50
CA SER A 172 -14.75 8.18 1.19
C SER A 172 -14.92 9.14 2.35
N GLN A 173 -15.21 8.62 3.54
CA GLN A 173 -15.36 9.43 4.75
C GLN A 173 -14.05 10.10 5.17
N ARG A 174 -12.93 9.35 5.15
CA ARG A 174 -11.63 9.86 5.59
C ARG A 174 -11.11 11.01 4.72
N PHE A 175 -11.23 10.90 3.39
CA PHE A 175 -10.67 11.86 2.45
C PHE A 175 -11.73 12.79 1.82
N ARG A 176 -13.02 12.56 2.09
CA ARG A 176 -14.14 13.25 1.44
C ARG A 176 -14.11 13.09 -0.08
N PHE A 177 -13.81 11.88 -0.54
CA PHE A 177 -13.82 11.50 -1.95
C PHE A 177 -15.17 10.88 -2.30
N GLN A 178 -15.60 11.08 -3.55
CA GLN A 178 -16.82 10.48 -4.08
C GLN A 178 -16.51 9.08 -4.63
N ILE A 179 -17.43 8.14 -4.40
CA ILE A 179 -17.36 6.82 -5.02
C ILE A 179 -17.89 6.96 -6.45
N SER A 180 -17.18 6.45 -7.46
CA SER A 180 -17.63 6.50 -8.85
C SER A 180 -18.94 5.74 -9.05
N GLU A 181 -19.68 6.08 -10.12
CA GLU A 181 -20.95 5.40 -10.45
C GLU A 181 -20.74 3.91 -10.64
N GLU A 182 -19.72 3.52 -11.42
CA GLU A 182 -19.39 2.11 -11.68
C GLU A 182 -19.08 1.35 -10.40
N THR A 183 -18.31 1.96 -9.49
CA THR A 183 -17.98 1.34 -8.18
C THR A 183 -19.21 1.28 -7.28
N SER A 184 -20.07 2.29 -7.31
CA SER A 184 -21.34 2.32 -6.58
C SER A 184 -22.31 1.22 -7.04
N GLU A 185 -22.37 0.94 -8.34
CA GLU A 185 -23.14 -0.16 -8.89
C GLU A 185 -22.60 -1.53 -8.46
N GLN A 186 -21.28 -1.72 -8.49
CA GLN A 186 -20.66 -2.94 -7.99
C GLN A 186 -20.99 -3.17 -6.50
N ILE A 187 -20.94 -2.12 -5.68
CA ILE A 187 -21.30 -2.17 -4.26
C ILE A 187 -22.76 -2.59 -4.08
N LYS A 188 -23.69 -1.99 -4.82
CA LYS A 188 -25.11 -2.35 -4.76
C LYS A 188 -25.34 -3.83 -5.11
N ASN A 189 -24.70 -4.29 -6.20
CA ASN A 189 -24.84 -5.65 -6.69
C ASN A 189 -24.19 -6.69 -5.73
N SER A 190 -23.23 -6.28 -4.92
CA SER A 190 -22.53 -7.13 -3.96
C SER A 190 -23.04 -7.00 -2.53
N SER A 191 -24.05 -6.17 -2.28
CA SER A 191 -24.54 -5.87 -0.92
C SER A 191 -25.03 -7.10 -0.16
N SER A 192 -25.66 -8.06 -0.84
CA SER A 192 -26.11 -9.34 -0.25
C SER A 192 -24.95 -10.26 0.16
N LEU A 193 -23.76 -10.07 -0.38
CA LEU A 193 -22.59 -10.90 -0.07
C LEU A 193 -21.90 -10.47 1.23
N ILE A 194 -22.10 -9.23 1.69
CA ILE A 194 -21.49 -8.69 2.91
C ILE A 194 -22.01 -9.39 4.17
N THR A 195 -23.24 -9.89 4.15
CA THR A 195 -23.83 -10.60 5.30
C THR A 195 -23.24 -11.98 5.54
N ASN A 196 -22.40 -12.48 4.62
CA ASN A 196 -21.76 -13.79 4.70
C ASN A 196 -20.25 -13.71 5.00
N VAL A 197 -19.74 -12.55 5.41
CA VAL A 197 -18.32 -12.29 5.72
C VAL A 197 -18.10 -12.27 7.23
#